data_df4681f9a6425c0547c3fbbefdda74ef
#
_entry.id   df4681f9a6425c0547c3fbbefdda74ef
#
_cell.length_a   1.000
_cell.length_b   1.000
_cell.length_c   1.000
_cell.angle_alpha   90.00
_cell.angle_beta   90.00
_cell.angle_gamma   90.00
#
_symmetry.space_group_name_H-M   'P 1'
#
loop_
_entity.id
_entity.type
_entity.pdbx_description
1 polymer ?
#
loop_
_entity_poly.entity_id
_entity_poly.type
_entity_poly.pdbx_seq_one_letter_code
_entity_poly.pdbx_strand_id
1 'polypeptide(L)'
;KKSKTHLFEGVVLGPGNERRMLESYIRRTNKLANEPEWYNTITNTCTTNIVNHVNEVYPGRVPWAIGILMPGLSPKMLLRNNLVKASGSVDEAMESSLIDSISEKWDYSTDFGDWIRGVNTRIEH
;
A
#
# COMPACT_ATOMS: atom_id res chain seq x y z
N LYS A 1 7.24 20.13 -9.84
CA LYS A 1 6.46 19.96 -8.59
C LYS A 1 6.95 18.67 -7.93
N LYS A 2 7.58 18.76 -6.75
CA LYS A 2 8.06 17.57 -6.02
C LYS A 2 6.83 16.71 -5.65
N SER A 3 6.83 15.44 -5.99
CA SER A 3 5.74 14.53 -5.57
C SER A 3 5.85 14.31 -4.06
N LYS A 4 4.73 14.16 -3.39
CA LYS A 4 4.65 13.85 -1.96
C LYS A 4 4.53 12.34 -1.78
N THR A 5 5.27 11.78 -0.85
CA THR A 5 5.27 10.34 -0.53
C THR A 5 4.53 10.11 0.79
N HIS A 6 3.59 9.20 0.77
CA HIS A 6 2.78 8.83 1.93
C HIS A 6 3.03 7.37 2.31
N LEU A 7 3.20 7.11 3.59
CA LEU A 7 3.28 5.75 4.14
C LEU A 7 2.07 5.49 5.02
N PHE A 8 1.29 4.47 4.68
CA PHE A 8 0.14 4.02 5.46
C PHE A 8 0.37 2.62 5.99
N GLU A 9 -0.05 2.38 7.23
CA GLU A 9 -0.09 1.04 7.79
C GLU A 9 -1.38 0.33 7.38
N GLY A 10 -1.26 -0.84 6.76
CA GLY A 10 -2.40 -1.66 6.35
C GLY A 10 -3.14 -2.24 7.55
N VAL A 11 -4.47 -2.35 7.43
CA VAL A 11 -5.29 -3.05 8.42
C VAL A 11 -5.31 -4.53 8.10
N VAL A 12 -4.89 -5.36 9.07
CA VAL A 12 -5.03 -6.81 9.00
C VAL A 12 -6.43 -7.19 9.46
N LEU A 13 -7.23 -7.75 8.55
CA LEU A 13 -8.62 -8.12 8.80
C LEU A 13 -8.75 -9.62 9.11
N GLY A 14 -8.22 -10.05 10.24
CA GLY A 14 -8.31 -11.42 10.72
C GLY A 14 -7.05 -12.28 10.52
N PRO A 15 -6.85 -13.30 11.34
CA PRO A 15 -5.65 -14.12 11.35
C PRO A 15 -5.48 -14.91 10.04
N GLY A 16 -4.26 -14.98 9.55
CA GLY A 16 -3.89 -15.75 8.35
C GLY A 16 -4.19 -15.08 7.02
N ASN A 17 -4.80 -13.90 7.01
CA ASN A 17 -5.12 -13.20 5.78
C ASN A 17 -3.90 -12.51 5.16
N GLU A 18 -2.90 -12.18 5.96
CA GLU A 18 -1.59 -11.73 5.49
C GLU A 18 -0.93 -12.79 4.61
N ARG A 19 -0.98 -14.04 5.06
CA ARG A 19 -0.46 -15.18 4.30
C ARG A 19 -1.22 -15.36 3.00
N ARG A 20 -2.55 -15.33 3.04
CA ARG A 20 -3.41 -15.44 1.84
C ARG A 20 -3.13 -14.32 0.84
N MET A 21 -2.91 -13.10 1.34
CA MET A 21 -2.53 -11.95 0.51
C MET A 21 -1.18 -12.19 -0.16
N LEU A 22 -0.17 -12.62 0.59
CA LEU A 22 1.16 -12.96 0.05
C LEU A 22 1.07 -14.07 -1.00
N GLU A 23 0.32 -15.14 -0.73
CA GLU A 23 0.10 -16.25 -1.66
C GLU A 23 -0.58 -15.76 -2.96
N SER A 24 -1.54 -14.83 -2.87
CA SER A 24 -2.17 -14.21 -4.04
C SER A 24 -1.17 -13.43 -4.89
N TYR A 25 -0.30 -12.63 -4.27
CA TYR A 25 0.79 -11.93 -4.98
C TYR A 25 1.75 -12.91 -5.65
N ILE A 26 2.20 -13.96 -4.95
CA ILE A 26 3.12 -14.95 -5.50
C ILE A 26 2.49 -15.66 -6.71
N ARG A 27 1.22 -16.09 -6.62
CA ARG A 27 0.52 -16.69 -7.76
C ARG A 27 0.46 -15.75 -8.95
N ARG A 28 0.13 -14.47 -8.71
CA ARG A 28 0.07 -13.47 -9.79
C ARG A 28 1.43 -13.25 -10.43
N THR A 29 2.49 -13.13 -9.64
CA THR A 29 3.87 -12.97 -10.13
C THR A 29 4.29 -14.17 -10.98
N ASN A 30 4.04 -15.40 -10.52
CA ASN A 30 4.34 -16.62 -11.26
C ASN A 30 3.54 -16.71 -12.56
N LYS A 31 2.26 -16.31 -12.53
CA LYS A 31 1.46 -16.26 -13.76
C LYS A 31 2.07 -15.28 -14.77
N LEU A 32 2.41 -14.07 -14.35
CA LEU A 32 3.01 -13.06 -15.22
C LEU A 32 4.38 -13.46 -15.78
N ALA A 33 5.17 -14.24 -15.02
CA ALA A 33 6.44 -14.77 -15.48
C ALA A 33 6.29 -15.80 -16.62
N ASN A 34 5.22 -16.59 -16.61
CA ASN A 34 4.93 -17.62 -17.62
C ASN A 34 4.03 -17.10 -18.75
N GLU A 35 3.14 -16.21 -18.43
CA GLU A 35 2.13 -15.64 -19.34
C GLU A 35 2.14 -14.10 -19.20
N PRO A 36 3.09 -13.40 -19.85
CA PRO A 36 3.15 -11.93 -19.79
C PRO A 36 1.87 -11.29 -20.31
N GLU A 37 1.37 -10.30 -19.57
CA GLU A 37 0.17 -9.54 -19.94
C GLU A 37 0.54 -8.09 -20.25
N TRP A 38 -0.16 -7.51 -21.22
CA TRP A 38 0.00 -6.10 -21.54
C TRP A 38 -0.59 -5.21 -20.43
N TYR A 39 0.14 -4.14 -20.11
CA TYR A 39 -0.39 -3.09 -19.24
C TYR A 39 -1.59 -2.43 -19.89
N ASN A 40 -2.68 -2.30 -19.17
CA ASN A 40 -3.89 -1.62 -19.61
C ASN A 40 -4.32 -0.62 -18.53
N THR A 41 -4.42 0.65 -18.89
CA THR A 41 -4.73 1.74 -17.95
C THR A 41 -6.10 1.64 -17.29
N ILE A 42 -6.98 0.78 -17.76
CA ILE A 42 -8.33 0.58 -17.19
C ILE A 42 -8.38 -0.71 -16.37
N THR A 43 -7.88 -1.82 -16.94
CA THR A 43 -8.14 -3.16 -16.39
C THR A 43 -6.93 -3.83 -15.75
N ASN A 44 -5.72 -3.39 -16.08
CA ASN A 44 -4.48 -4.03 -15.64
C ASN A 44 -3.43 -2.99 -15.22
N THR A 45 -3.73 -2.22 -14.18
CA THR A 45 -2.82 -1.26 -13.56
C THR A 45 -2.28 -1.81 -12.24
N CYS A 46 -1.28 -1.14 -11.67
CA CYS A 46 -0.80 -1.47 -10.32
C CYS A 46 -1.95 -1.40 -9.29
N THR A 47 -2.80 -0.39 -9.35
CA THR A 47 -3.92 -0.22 -8.41
C THR A 47 -5.00 -1.30 -8.60
N THR A 48 -5.35 -1.65 -9.84
CA THR A 48 -6.35 -2.70 -10.11
C THR A 48 -5.86 -4.06 -9.65
N ASN A 49 -4.57 -4.37 -9.79
CA ASN A 49 -3.98 -5.60 -9.27
C ASN A 49 -4.06 -5.65 -7.72
N ILE A 50 -3.75 -4.56 -7.02
CA ILE A 50 -3.90 -4.49 -5.55
C ILE A 50 -5.36 -4.75 -5.15
N VAL A 51 -6.33 -4.09 -5.81
CA VAL A 51 -7.77 -4.30 -5.53
C VAL A 51 -8.18 -5.75 -5.75
N ASN A 52 -7.69 -6.40 -6.81
CA ASN A 52 -7.96 -7.80 -7.08
C ASN A 52 -7.44 -8.70 -5.95
N HIS A 53 -6.21 -8.47 -5.46
CA HIS A 53 -5.65 -9.23 -4.34
C HIS A 53 -6.44 -9.01 -3.05
N VAL A 54 -6.83 -7.77 -2.75
CA VAL A 54 -7.67 -7.47 -1.58
C VAL A 54 -9.02 -8.18 -1.69
N ASN A 55 -9.69 -8.12 -2.83
CA ASN A 55 -11.00 -8.74 -3.02
C ASN A 55 -10.94 -10.27 -3.14
N GLU A 56 -9.80 -10.86 -3.49
CA GLU A 56 -9.59 -12.30 -3.42
C GLU A 56 -9.58 -12.80 -1.97
N VAL A 57 -8.95 -12.03 -1.08
CA VAL A 57 -8.86 -12.37 0.36
C VAL A 57 -10.13 -11.95 1.11
N TYR A 58 -10.72 -10.82 0.72
CA TYR A 58 -11.92 -10.22 1.31
C TYR A 58 -12.92 -9.86 0.20
N PRO A 59 -13.77 -10.78 -0.23
CA PRO A 59 -14.70 -10.58 -1.34
C PRO A 59 -15.56 -9.32 -1.17
N GLY A 60 -15.55 -8.44 -2.18
CA GLY A 60 -16.34 -7.22 -2.20
C GLY A 60 -15.86 -6.10 -1.26
N ARG A 61 -14.69 -6.24 -0.63
CA ARG A 61 -14.18 -5.24 0.31
C ARG A 61 -13.87 -3.89 -0.35
N VAL A 62 -13.34 -3.93 -1.57
CA VAL A 62 -13.05 -2.73 -2.36
C VAL A 62 -13.94 -2.73 -3.59
N PRO A 63 -14.99 -1.87 -3.61
CA PRO A 63 -15.84 -1.75 -4.79
C PRO A 63 -15.04 -1.13 -5.95
N TRP A 64 -15.34 -1.55 -7.16
CA TRP A 64 -14.81 -0.92 -8.36
C TRP A 64 -15.32 0.54 -8.45
N ALA A 65 -14.38 1.48 -8.43
CA ALA A 65 -14.68 2.91 -8.47
C ALA A 65 -13.60 3.65 -9.28
N ILE A 66 -13.95 4.84 -9.72
CA ILE A 66 -13.03 5.74 -10.45
C ILE A 66 -11.69 5.96 -9.73
N GLY A 67 -11.69 5.95 -8.38
CA GLY A 67 -10.47 6.07 -7.56
C GLY A 67 -9.44 4.94 -7.79
N ILE A 68 -9.87 3.79 -8.32
CA ILE A 68 -8.98 2.68 -8.69
C ILE A 68 -8.20 3.01 -9.97
N LEU A 69 -8.82 3.72 -10.89
CA LEU A 69 -8.22 4.12 -12.17
C LEU A 69 -7.31 5.34 -12.03
N MET A 70 -7.44 6.08 -10.93
CA MET A 70 -6.68 7.30 -10.66
C MET A 70 -5.79 7.12 -9.41
N PRO A 71 -4.50 6.76 -9.57
CA PRO A 71 -3.60 6.50 -8.45
C PRO A 71 -3.54 7.63 -7.40
N GLY A 72 -3.69 8.88 -7.82
CA GLY A 72 -3.75 10.04 -6.92
C GLY A 72 -4.94 10.07 -5.97
N LEU A 73 -5.99 9.29 -6.23
CA LEU A 73 -7.16 9.16 -5.37
C LEU A 73 -7.12 7.89 -4.49
N SER A 74 -6.15 7.00 -4.74
CA SER A 74 -6.01 5.72 -4.01
C SER A 74 -5.93 5.90 -2.49
N PRO A 75 -5.16 6.84 -1.91
CA PRO A 75 -5.09 7.02 -0.47
C PRO A 75 -6.45 7.30 0.17
N LYS A 76 -7.24 8.18 -0.45
CA LYS A 76 -8.58 8.51 0.06
C LYS A 76 -9.54 7.32 -0.03
N MET A 77 -9.40 6.49 -1.05
CA MET A 77 -10.17 5.26 -1.19
C MET A 77 -9.78 4.23 -0.11
N LEU A 78 -8.50 4.05 0.14
CA LEU A 78 -8.01 3.13 1.19
C LEU A 78 -8.52 3.55 2.57
N LEU A 79 -8.47 4.84 2.88
CA LEU A 79 -8.99 5.40 4.14
C LEU A 79 -10.50 5.20 4.27
N ARG A 80 -11.28 5.54 3.24
CA ARG A 80 -12.75 5.39 3.25
C ARG A 80 -13.22 3.95 3.39
N ASN A 81 -12.44 2.98 2.89
CA ASN A 81 -12.76 1.56 3.00
C ASN A 81 -12.11 0.89 4.22
N ASN A 82 -11.50 1.66 5.14
CA ASN A 82 -10.81 1.15 6.33
C ASN A 82 -9.78 0.05 6.00
N LEU A 83 -9.01 0.24 4.94
CA LEU A 83 -7.94 -0.68 4.53
C LEU A 83 -6.58 -0.29 5.10
N VAL A 84 -6.47 0.91 5.63
CA VAL A 84 -5.29 1.44 6.30
C VAL A 84 -5.67 2.00 7.66
N LYS A 85 -4.75 1.91 8.61
CA LYS A 85 -4.91 2.51 9.93
C LYS A 85 -4.81 4.02 9.79
N ALA A 86 -5.80 4.72 10.30
CA ALA A 86 -5.81 6.18 10.38
C ALA A 86 -6.59 6.62 11.59
N SER A 87 -6.19 7.73 12.18
CA SER A 87 -6.93 8.45 13.22
C SER A 87 -7.33 9.82 12.67
N GLY A 88 -8.53 10.28 13.05
CA GLY A 88 -9.05 11.57 12.63
C GLY A 88 -9.66 11.59 11.22
N SER A 89 -9.66 12.76 10.63
CA SER A 89 -10.17 12.98 9.28
C SER A 89 -9.25 12.44 8.19
N VAL A 90 -9.76 12.31 6.96
CA VAL A 90 -8.96 11.90 5.80
C VAL A 90 -7.78 12.85 5.55
N ASP A 91 -7.99 14.15 5.76
CA ASP A 91 -6.95 15.16 5.52
C ASP A 91 -5.86 15.08 6.60
N GLU A 92 -6.22 14.87 7.87
CA GLU A 92 -5.28 14.62 8.97
C GLU A 92 -4.48 13.34 8.75
N ALA A 93 -5.13 12.26 8.29
CA ALA A 93 -4.45 11.02 7.94
C ALA A 93 -3.49 11.19 6.76
N MET A 94 -3.85 11.99 5.77
CA MET A 94 -2.97 12.31 4.64
C MET A 94 -1.76 13.13 5.09
N GLU A 95 -1.93 14.07 6.01
CA GLU A 95 -0.84 14.90 6.52
C GLU A 95 0.11 14.08 7.39
N SER A 96 -0.42 13.29 8.33
CA SER A 96 0.38 12.46 9.24
C SER A 96 1.14 11.32 8.55
N SER A 97 0.68 10.89 7.37
CA SER A 97 1.34 9.83 6.58
C SER A 97 2.51 10.31 5.72
N LEU A 98 2.77 11.63 5.66
CA LEU A 98 3.87 12.18 4.87
C LEU A 98 5.23 11.78 5.46
N ILE A 99 6.10 11.17 4.63
CA ILE A 99 7.42 10.69 5.05
C ILE A 99 8.59 11.45 4.41
N ASP A 100 8.35 12.41 3.52
CA ASP A 100 9.42 13.11 2.80
C ASP A 100 10.45 13.75 3.75
N SER A 101 9.97 14.49 4.76
CA SER A 101 10.85 15.16 5.72
C SER A 101 11.59 14.19 6.67
N ILE A 102 11.02 13.01 6.88
CA ILE A 102 11.62 11.95 7.70
C ILE A 102 12.69 11.24 6.87
N SER A 103 12.36 10.87 5.63
CA SER A 103 13.27 10.16 4.73
C SER A 103 14.50 11.00 4.37
N GLU A 104 14.35 12.32 4.22
CA GLU A 104 15.48 13.24 3.92
C GLU A 104 16.50 13.35 5.07
N LYS A 105 16.11 13.01 6.29
CA LYS A 105 16.97 13.06 7.48
C LYS A 105 17.67 11.74 7.80
N TRP A 106 17.41 10.71 7.02
CA TRP A 106 18.02 9.39 7.26
C TRP A 106 19.53 9.44 6.98
N ASP A 107 20.29 9.03 7.97
CA ASP A 107 21.76 9.11 8.00
C ASP A 107 22.45 7.75 7.79
N TYR A 108 21.69 6.72 7.39
CA TYR A 108 22.17 5.35 7.17
C TYR A 108 22.62 4.60 8.44
N SER A 109 22.39 5.14 9.65
CA SER A 109 22.77 4.50 10.92
C SER A 109 21.81 3.39 11.36
N THR A 110 20.64 3.33 10.75
CA THR A 110 19.58 2.36 11.06
C THR A 110 18.97 1.80 9.76
N ASP A 111 18.22 0.70 9.86
CA ASP A 111 17.41 0.25 8.74
C ASP A 111 16.43 1.36 8.30
N PHE A 112 16.34 1.60 7.00
CA PHE A 112 15.47 2.65 6.46
C PHE A 112 13.99 2.42 6.79
N GLY A 113 13.55 1.14 6.74
CA GLY A 113 12.19 0.80 7.06
C GLY A 113 11.83 1.08 8.53
N ASP A 114 12.76 0.84 9.43
CA ASP A 114 12.61 1.14 10.86
C ASP A 114 12.64 2.65 11.10
N TRP A 115 13.56 3.35 10.44
CA TRP A 115 13.68 4.81 10.52
C TRP A 115 12.38 5.53 10.17
N ILE A 116 11.79 5.23 9.03
CA ILE A 116 10.55 5.89 8.58
C ILE A 116 9.32 5.53 9.42
N ARG A 117 9.37 4.43 10.19
CA ARG A 117 8.34 4.01 11.13
C ARG A 117 8.57 4.52 12.56
N GLY A 118 9.68 5.21 12.81
CA GLY A 118 10.07 5.70 14.13
C GLY A 118 10.51 4.58 15.08
N VAL A 119 10.92 3.43 14.56
CA VAL A 119 11.44 2.30 15.33
C VAL A 119 12.94 2.49 15.50
N ASN A 120 13.42 2.64 16.74
CA ASN A 120 14.84 2.86 17.07
C ASN A 120 15.58 1.51 17.20
N THR A 121 15.71 0.76 16.11
CA THR A 121 16.62 -0.39 16.06
C THR A 121 17.97 0.07 15.52
N ARG A 122 18.97 0.20 16.40
CA ARG A 122 20.37 0.34 15.97
C ARG A 122 20.83 -0.96 15.32
N ILE A 123 21.33 -0.87 14.10
CA ILE A 123 22.05 -1.97 13.48
C ILE A 123 23.41 -2.05 14.19
N GLU A 124 23.63 -3.08 15.02
CA GLU A 124 24.96 -3.41 15.49
C GLU A 124 25.74 -4.07 14.34
N HIS A 125 26.79 -3.38 13.89
CA HIS A 125 27.73 -3.86 12.88
C HIS A 125 28.83 -4.69 13.54
#